data_0707f05a07156246778d0f4b2b48aa6f
#
_entry.id   0707f05a07156246778d0f4b2b48aa6f
#
_cell.length_a   1.000
_cell.length_b   1.000
_cell.length_c   1.000
_cell.angle_alpha   90.00
_cell.angle_beta   90.00
_cell.angle_gamma   90.00
#
_symmetry.space_group_name_H-M   'P 1'
#
loop_
_entity.id
_entity.type
_entity.pdbx_description
1 polymer ?
#
loop_
_entity_poly.entity_id
_entity_poly.type
_entity_poly.pdbx_seq_one_letter_code
_entity_poly.pdbx_strand_id
1 'polypeptide(L)'
;MNNKIAPSELTIEKMHSGRSCLNLTSNVSWEDFPEYAEFILRLLKGAVISKSDGADVRIWEVVIGDENFFLAFDDFPTMITLESKSRQGDDRIPGFKALLVEGA
;
A
#
# COMPACT_ATOMS: atom_id res chain seq x y z
N MET A 1 5.37 8.16 20.61
CA MET A 1 5.34 8.21 19.15
C MET A 1 4.38 7.17 18.59
N ASN A 2 3.58 7.56 17.65
CA ASN A 2 2.61 6.64 17.08
C ASN A 2 3.29 5.66 16.14
N ASN A 3 2.99 4.40 16.33
CA ASN A 3 3.38 3.38 15.38
C ASN A 3 2.25 3.24 14.37
N LYS A 4 2.51 3.65 13.13
CA LYS A 4 1.49 3.62 12.08
C LYS A 4 1.34 2.25 11.43
N ILE A 5 2.23 1.32 11.77
CA ILE A 5 2.17 -0.03 11.23
C ILE A 5 1.43 -0.91 12.21
N ALA A 6 0.43 -1.63 11.72
CA ALA A 6 -0.30 -2.63 12.50
C ALA A 6 0.00 -4.00 11.91
N PRO A 7 1.02 -4.71 12.43
CA PRO A 7 1.44 -5.97 11.80
C PRO A 7 0.32 -6.98 11.65
N SER A 8 -0.65 -6.99 12.57
CA SER A 8 -1.76 -7.93 12.50
C SER A 8 -2.69 -7.66 11.32
N GLU A 9 -2.63 -6.46 10.74
CA GLU A 9 -3.44 -6.11 9.58
C GLU A 9 -2.74 -6.37 8.25
N LEU A 10 -1.44 -6.65 8.28
CA LEU A 10 -0.67 -6.87 7.06
C LEU A 10 -0.96 -8.27 6.55
N THR A 11 -1.77 -8.37 5.51
CA THR A 11 -2.13 -9.67 4.92
C THR A 11 -1.98 -9.59 3.41
N ILE A 12 -1.55 -10.71 2.82
CA ILE A 12 -1.36 -10.80 1.38
C ILE A 12 -2.55 -11.53 0.79
N GLU A 13 -3.15 -10.94 -0.25
CA GLU A 13 -4.28 -11.53 -0.93
C GLU A 13 -4.06 -11.52 -2.44
N LYS A 14 -4.77 -12.40 -3.13
CA LYS A 14 -4.81 -12.37 -4.58
C LYS A 14 -6.05 -11.62 -5.00
N MET A 15 -5.87 -10.60 -5.85
CA MET A 15 -6.97 -9.81 -6.35
C MET A 15 -7.69 -10.54 -7.47
N HIS A 16 -8.87 -10.01 -7.84
CA HIS A 16 -9.67 -10.57 -8.93
C HIS A 16 -8.88 -10.68 -10.24
N SER A 17 -7.96 -9.74 -10.45
CA SER A 17 -7.12 -9.71 -11.63
C SER A 17 -6.09 -10.84 -11.67
N GLY A 18 -5.87 -11.53 -10.55
CA GLY A 18 -4.80 -12.49 -10.41
C GLY A 18 -3.52 -11.92 -9.83
N ARG A 19 -3.44 -10.58 -9.72
CA ARG A 19 -2.26 -9.93 -9.12
C ARG A 19 -2.37 -9.97 -7.60
N SER A 20 -1.23 -9.93 -6.93
CA SER A 20 -1.18 -9.92 -5.47
C SER A 20 -1.35 -8.51 -4.92
N CYS A 21 -1.91 -8.41 -3.73
CA CYS A 21 -1.92 -7.14 -3.00
C CYS A 21 -1.57 -7.39 -1.55
N LEU A 22 -1.09 -6.33 -0.91
CA LEU A 22 -0.80 -6.32 0.52
C LEU A 22 -1.80 -5.38 1.17
N ASN A 23 -2.67 -5.93 2.01
CA ASN A 23 -3.56 -5.11 2.83
C ASN A 23 -2.73 -4.47 3.91
N LEU A 24 -2.85 -3.14 4.09
CA LEU A 24 -2.01 -2.40 5.01
C LEU A 24 -2.73 -2.04 6.30
N THR A 25 -3.87 -1.37 6.20
CA THR A 25 -4.61 -0.97 7.39
C THR A 25 -6.02 -0.53 7.03
N SER A 26 -6.94 -0.68 7.99
CA SER A 26 -8.30 -0.15 7.90
C SER A 26 -8.51 1.06 8.80
N ASN A 27 -7.45 1.57 9.43
CA ASN A 27 -7.56 2.55 10.52
C ASN A 27 -7.01 3.93 10.16
N VAL A 28 -6.91 4.25 8.87
CA VAL A 28 -6.43 5.55 8.41
C VAL A 28 -7.55 6.21 7.62
N SER A 29 -7.83 7.46 7.96
CA SER A 29 -8.92 8.20 7.33
C SER A 29 -8.51 8.74 5.97
N TRP A 30 -9.51 9.23 5.21
CA TRP A 30 -9.29 9.89 3.93
C TRP A 30 -8.27 11.03 4.07
N GLU A 31 -8.45 11.86 5.11
CA GLU A 31 -7.58 13.03 5.31
C GLU A 31 -6.16 12.64 5.64
N ASP A 32 -5.99 11.52 6.34
CA ASP A 32 -4.66 11.10 6.81
C ASP A 32 -3.95 10.19 5.82
N PHE A 33 -4.63 9.79 4.73
CA PHE A 33 -4.02 8.88 3.77
C PHE A 33 -2.71 9.42 3.19
N PRO A 34 -2.61 10.69 2.76
CA PRO A 34 -1.35 11.15 2.16
C PRO A 34 -0.16 11.01 3.09
N GLU A 35 -0.32 11.37 4.36
CA GLU A 35 0.77 11.24 5.33
C GLU A 35 1.14 9.78 5.55
N TYR A 36 0.13 8.93 5.66
CA TYR A 36 0.37 7.50 5.84
C TYR A 36 1.06 6.91 4.62
N ALA A 37 0.61 7.28 3.42
CA ALA A 37 1.18 6.76 2.18
C ALA A 37 2.66 7.13 2.07
N GLU A 38 3.00 8.38 2.40
CA GLU A 38 4.39 8.81 2.35
C GLU A 38 5.24 8.08 3.38
N PHE A 39 4.68 7.82 4.56
CA PHE A 39 5.37 7.05 5.58
C PHE A 39 5.69 5.64 5.07
N ILE A 40 4.69 4.96 4.46
CA ILE A 40 4.89 3.62 3.92
C ILE A 40 5.96 3.65 2.82
N LEU A 41 5.89 4.64 1.93
CA LEU A 41 6.85 4.73 0.83
C LEU A 41 8.26 4.98 1.33
N ARG A 42 8.42 5.74 2.41
CA ARG A 42 9.76 5.91 3.00
C ARG A 42 10.32 4.57 3.48
N LEU A 43 9.50 3.77 4.15
CA LEU A 43 9.95 2.46 4.63
C LEU A 43 10.32 1.53 3.48
N LEU A 44 9.59 1.61 2.37
CA LEU A 44 9.82 0.75 1.22
C LEU A 44 10.77 1.37 0.20
N LYS A 45 11.21 2.61 0.44
CA LYS A 45 12.11 3.36 -0.45
C LYS A 45 11.47 3.57 -1.82
N GLY A 46 10.20 3.91 -1.82
CA GLY A 46 9.44 4.15 -3.03
C GLY A 46 9.20 5.62 -3.28
N ALA A 47 8.64 5.92 -4.44
CA ALA A 47 8.32 7.29 -4.84
C ALA A 47 6.99 7.33 -5.56
N VAL A 48 6.28 8.46 -5.46
CA VAL A 48 5.00 8.65 -6.14
C VAL A 48 5.26 9.05 -7.59
N ILE A 49 4.54 8.38 -8.50
CA ILE A 49 4.55 8.75 -9.93
C ILE A 49 3.36 9.65 -10.24
N SER A 50 2.17 9.27 -9.77
CA SER A 50 0.98 10.07 -10.03
C SER A 50 -0.06 9.80 -8.95
N LYS A 51 -1.00 10.73 -8.81
CA LYS A 51 -2.08 10.64 -7.82
C LYS A 51 -3.41 10.84 -8.54
N SER A 52 -4.39 9.99 -8.22
CA SER A 52 -5.73 10.12 -8.75
C SER A 52 -6.69 9.96 -7.57
N ASP A 53 -7.35 11.06 -7.20
CA ASP A 53 -8.25 11.09 -6.05
C ASP A 53 -9.67 11.31 -6.54
N GLY A 54 -10.53 10.31 -6.34
CA GLY A 54 -11.94 10.40 -6.66
C GLY A 54 -12.76 10.78 -5.45
N ALA A 55 -14.07 10.48 -5.51
CA ALA A 55 -14.99 10.86 -4.44
C ALA A 55 -14.74 10.03 -3.18
N ASP A 56 -14.48 8.74 -3.32
CA ASP A 56 -14.33 7.83 -2.19
C ASP A 56 -13.20 6.81 -2.41
N VAL A 57 -12.34 7.07 -3.39
CA VAL A 57 -11.20 6.22 -3.71
C VAL A 57 -10.02 7.10 -4.04
N ARG A 58 -8.84 6.77 -3.49
CA ARG A 58 -7.58 7.41 -3.86
C ARG A 58 -6.67 6.33 -4.40
N ILE A 59 -6.09 6.58 -5.58
CA ILE A 59 -5.18 5.63 -6.19
C ILE A 59 -3.90 6.36 -6.59
N TRP A 60 -2.80 6.04 -5.92
CA TRP A 60 -1.50 6.63 -6.22
C TRP A 60 -0.67 5.59 -6.94
N GLU A 61 -0.20 5.92 -8.11
CA GLU A 61 0.79 5.07 -8.76
C GLU A 61 2.15 5.39 -8.19
N VAL A 62 2.87 4.34 -7.77
CA VAL A 62 4.15 4.49 -7.09
C VAL A 62 5.15 3.54 -7.74
N VAL A 63 6.43 3.88 -7.61
CA VAL A 63 7.51 3.00 -8.03
C VAL A 63 8.31 2.63 -6.79
N ILE A 64 8.59 1.34 -6.64
CA ILE A 64 9.42 0.82 -5.54
C ILE A 64 10.46 -0.08 -6.18
N GLY A 65 11.73 0.32 -6.06
CA GLY A 65 12.76 -0.31 -6.84
C GLY A 65 12.56 0.07 -8.30
N ASP A 66 12.39 -0.93 -9.14
CA ASP A 66 12.16 -0.70 -10.58
C ASP A 66 10.77 -1.20 -11.00
N GLU A 67 9.86 -1.40 -10.04
CA GLU A 67 8.52 -1.91 -10.34
C GLU A 67 7.47 -0.92 -9.89
N ASN A 68 6.39 -0.86 -10.67
CA ASN A 68 5.27 0.02 -10.38
C ASN A 68 4.19 -0.73 -9.62
N PHE A 69 3.54 -0.01 -8.69
CA PHE A 69 2.46 -0.53 -7.87
C PHE A 69 1.38 0.53 -7.76
N PHE A 70 0.20 0.14 -7.29
CA PHE A 70 -0.81 1.09 -6.85
C PHE A 70 -0.88 1.08 -5.34
N LEU A 71 -0.86 2.27 -4.73
CA LEU A 71 -1.14 2.44 -3.31
C LEU A 71 -2.52 3.06 -3.24
N ALA A 72 -3.49 2.30 -2.75
CA ALA A 72 -4.90 2.66 -2.91
C ALA A 72 -5.59 2.78 -1.56
N PHE A 73 -6.49 3.75 -1.47
CA PHE A 73 -7.41 3.93 -0.34
C PHE A 73 -8.82 3.73 -0.85
N ASP A 74 -9.55 2.83 -0.20
CA ASP A 74 -10.96 2.55 -0.51
C ASP A 74 -11.77 2.84 0.76
N ASP A 75 -12.89 3.53 0.62
CA ASP A 75 -13.62 4.02 1.79
C ASP A 75 -14.79 3.12 2.21
N PHE A 76 -15.19 2.13 1.39
CA PHE A 76 -16.35 1.29 1.69
C PHE A 76 -16.07 -0.18 1.44
N PRO A 77 -15.51 -0.91 2.42
CA PRO A 77 -15.02 -0.44 3.73
C PRO A 77 -13.66 0.20 3.62
N THR A 78 -13.28 0.94 4.64
CA THR A 78 -11.97 1.58 4.67
C THR A 78 -10.87 0.53 4.63
N MET A 79 -9.97 0.67 3.65
CA MET A 79 -8.81 -0.21 3.52
C MET A 79 -7.77 0.43 2.64
N ILE A 80 -6.53 0.38 3.09
CA ILE A 80 -5.40 0.82 2.27
C ILE A 80 -4.65 -0.42 1.83
N THR A 81 -4.37 -0.49 0.52
CA THR A 81 -3.70 -1.65 -0.06
C THR A 81 -2.55 -1.21 -0.95
N LEU A 82 -1.54 -2.06 -1.04
CA LEU A 82 -0.46 -1.92 -2.01
C LEU A 82 -0.66 -3.02 -3.05
N GLU A 83 -0.96 -2.63 -4.29
CA GLU A 83 -1.40 -3.55 -5.32
C GLU A 83 -0.33 -3.73 -6.37
N SER A 84 0.01 -4.98 -6.65
CA SER A 84 0.95 -5.32 -7.72
C SER A 84 0.31 -5.13 -9.08
N LYS A 85 1.13 -4.78 -10.07
CA LYS A 85 0.68 -4.60 -11.45
C LYS A 85 1.32 -5.60 -12.40
N SER A 86 2.16 -6.51 -11.88
CA SER A 86 2.92 -7.42 -12.72
C SER A 86 3.28 -8.66 -11.93
N ARG A 87 3.76 -9.69 -12.65
CA ARG A 87 4.26 -10.89 -11.97
C ARG A 87 5.49 -10.55 -11.12
N GLN A 88 6.36 -9.69 -11.64
CA GLN A 88 7.53 -9.26 -10.87
C GLN A 88 7.12 -8.52 -9.61
N GLY A 89 6.07 -7.70 -9.71
CA GLY A 89 5.54 -7.03 -8.54
C GLY A 89 4.97 -8.02 -7.53
N ASP A 90 4.26 -9.06 -8.00
CA ASP A 90 3.75 -10.08 -7.11
C ASP A 90 4.87 -10.69 -6.26
N ASP A 91 6.02 -10.93 -6.88
CA ASP A 91 7.15 -11.56 -6.19
C ASP A 91 7.74 -10.65 -5.12
N ARG A 92 7.51 -9.35 -5.19
CA ARG A 92 8.04 -8.38 -4.24
C ARG A 92 7.16 -8.18 -3.01
N ILE A 93 5.87 -8.52 -3.12
CA ILE A 93 4.90 -8.25 -2.05
C ILE A 93 5.30 -8.89 -0.72
N PRO A 94 5.72 -10.17 -0.66
CA PRO A 94 6.12 -10.74 0.64
C PRO A 94 7.29 -10.01 1.29
N GLY A 95 8.25 -9.53 0.48
CA GLY A 95 9.38 -8.78 1.02
C GLY A 95 8.95 -7.44 1.59
N PHE A 96 7.98 -6.78 0.96
CA PHE A 96 7.45 -5.53 1.49
C PHE A 96 6.78 -5.76 2.84
N LYS A 97 6.00 -6.84 2.96
CA LYS A 97 5.39 -7.17 4.24
C LYS A 97 6.45 -7.32 5.33
N ALA A 98 7.52 -8.05 5.02
CA ALA A 98 8.60 -8.26 5.98
C ALA A 98 9.24 -6.94 6.40
N LEU A 99 9.50 -6.04 5.44
CA LEU A 99 10.08 -4.74 5.75
C LEU A 99 9.17 -3.91 6.66
N LEU A 100 7.88 -3.94 6.40
CA LEU A 100 6.93 -3.17 7.20
C LEU A 100 6.80 -3.74 8.60
N VAL A 101 6.83 -5.05 8.74
CA VAL A 101 6.80 -5.68 10.06
C VAL A 101 8.04 -5.27 10.86
N GLU A 102 9.21 -5.25 10.22
CA GLU A 102 10.44 -4.82 10.89
C GLU A 102 10.39 -3.34 11.28
N GLY A 103 9.73 -2.51 10.47
CA GLY A 103 9.63 -1.09 10.76
C GLY A 103 8.57 -0.74 11.80
N ALA A 104 7.82 -1.71 12.25
CA ALA A 104 6.73 -1.47 13.21
C ALA A 104 7.25 -1.19 14.61
#